data_ebadc9346240313f497f1f79c64a5b36
#
_entry.id   ebadc9346240313f497f1f79c64a5b36
#
_cell.length_a   1.000
_cell.length_b   1.000
_cell.length_c   1.000
_cell.angle_alpha   90.00
_cell.angle_beta   90.00
_cell.angle_gamma   90.00
#
_symmetry.space_group_name_H-M   'P 1'
#
loop_
_entity.id
_entity.type
_entity.pdbx_description
1 polymer ?
#
loop_
_entity_poly.entity_id
_entity_poly.type
_entity_poly.pdbx_seq_one_letter_code
_entity_poly.pdbx_strand_id
1 'polypeptide(L)'
;MKTVITYGTFDLLHTGHVNLLKRARALGDRLIVGVTTDSYDQSRGKLNVLESLEERVENVRKTGLADLIITEELEGQKLHDIQKYGADIFVIGSDWTGKFDYLREHCEVVYLERTKGVSSTDLRSARNFIVHMGIAGHGRIAGRFLQESKYVSGIEITAVYGRDEEKVRRFAESYELLEYYTEYERFLDKVHAVYVAVPHHLHYELVKRALLKGKHVLCEKPLALSREEVEELFLLAAERGCVLLEALKTAFFPAFQQLIGVAESGVIGSIKAVDAAFTKLIEDDSSREFDPMQAGGAWTELGAYPVFVIGKLLGTESRRIRFTTCRKPETGVDLFTRADF
;
A
#
# COMPACT_ATOMS: atom_id res chain seq x y z
N MET A 1 -2.17 -43.71 0.13
CA MET A 1 -1.12 -42.71 0.46
C MET A 1 -1.79 -41.35 0.38
N LYS A 2 -1.95 -40.72 1.53
CA LYS A 2 -2.69 -39.45 1.65
C LYS A 2 -1.73 -38.28 1.34
N THR A 3 -2.04 -37.50 0.32
CA THR A 3 -1.20 -36.37 -0.16
C THR A 3 -1.74 -35.05 0.40
N VAL A 4 -0.87 -34.28 1.05
CA VAL A 4 -1.14 -32.95 1.60
C VAL A 4 -0.43 -31.91 0.78
N ILE A 5 -1.07 -30.78 0.49
CA ILE A 5 -0.46 -29.65 -0.20
C ILE A 5 -0.65 -28.36 0.61
N THR A 6 0.40 -27.55 0.70
CA THR A 6 0.38 -26.24 1.35
C THR A 6 1.15 -25.21 0.53
N TYR A 7 0.84 -23.93 0.73
CA TYR A 7 1.46 -22.82 0.02
C TYR A 7 1.90 -21.70 0.96
N GLY A 8 2.96 -21.03 0.58
CA GLY A 8 3.43 -19.85 1.30
C GLY A 8 4.60 -19.16 0.60
N THR A 9 4.91 -17.94 1.02
CA THR A 9 6.12 -17.25 0.56
C THR A 9 7.36 -17.86 1.21
N PHE A 10 7.26 -18.28 2.45
CA PHE A 10 8.36 -18.84 3.28
C PHE A 10 9.59 -17.95 3.39
N ASP A 11 9.40 -16.63 3.28
CA ASP A 11 10.42 -15.62 3.45
C ASP A 11 10.94 -15.61 4.89
N LEU A 12 12.29 -15.57 5.07
CA LEU A 12 12.95 -15.68 6.36
C LEU A 12 12.39 -16.88 7.15
N LEU A 13 12.58 -18.08 6.64
CA LEU A 13 11.99 -19.29 7.21
C LEU A 13 12.18 -19.35 8.75
N HIS A 14 11.08 -19.36 9.49
CA HIS A 14 11.09 -19.29 10.94
C HIS A 14 10.27 -20.41 11.59
N THR A 15 10.32 -20.52 12.93
CA THR A 15 9.63 -21.55 13.70
C THR A 15 8.15 -21.67 13.38
N GLY A 16 7.46 -20.54 13.09
CA GLY A 16 6.04 -20.54 12.67
C GLY A 16 5.82 -21.28 11.36
N HIS A 17 6.67 -21.07 10.35
CA HIS A 17 6.65 -21.80 9.09
C HIS A 17 6.96 -23.28 9.30
N VAL A 18 8.00 -23.60 10.07
CA VAL A 18 8.39 -24.99 10.38
C VAL A 18 7.26 -25.73 11.10
N ASN A 19 6.57 -25.07 12.05
CA ASN A 19 5.42 -25.65 12.75
C ASN A 19 4.23 -25.88 11.80
N LEU A 20 3.96 -24.96 10.88
CA LEU A 20 2.95 -25.15 9.84
C LEU A 20 3.28 -26.41 9.02
N LEU A 21 4.52 -26.52 8.51
CA LEU A 21 4.98 -27.65 7.72
C LEU A 21 4.92 -28.97 8.49
N LYS A 22 5.34 -28.99 9.77
CA LYS A 22 5.22 -30.19 10.63
C LYS A 22 3.78 -30.64 10.82
N ARG A 23 2.89 -29.70 11.09
CA ARG A 23 1.45 -29.98 11.27
C ARG A 23 0.79 -30.42 9.97
N ALA A 24 1.15 -29.80 8.83
CA ALA A 24 0.70 -30.23 7.53
C ALA A 24 1.19 -31.65 7.20
N ARG A 25 2.47 -31.94 7.46
CA ARG A 25 3.07 -33.29 7.26
C ARG A 25 2.37 -34.38 8.08
N ALA A 26 1.93 -34.03 9.29
CA ALA A 26 1.24 -34.97 10.18
C ALA A 26 -0.18 -35.36 9.73
N LEU A 27 -0.76 -34.67 8.73
CA LEU A 27 -2.08 -34.94 8.18
C LEU A 27 -2.08 -35.99 7.05
N GLY A 28 -0.90 -36.38 6.54
CA GLY A 28 -0.81 -37.33 5.44
C GLY A 28 0.57 -37.97 5.28
N ASP A 29 0.66 -38.83 4.28
CA ASP A 29 1.86 -39.62 3.97
C ASP A 29 2.86 -38.87 3.09
N ARG A 30 2.40 -37.86 2.35
CA ARG A 30 3.20 -37.05 1.43
C ARG A 30 2.85 -35.59 1.57
N LEU A 31 3.86 -34.71 1.69
CA LEU A 31 3.68 -33.26 1.76
C LEU A 31 4.27 -32.58 0.53
N ILE A 32 3.44 -31.83 -0.19
CA ILE A 32 3.84 -30.93 -1.28
C ILE A 32 3.80 -29.51 -0.74
N VAL A 33 4.89 -28.75 -1.01
CA VAL A 33 5.00 -27.36 -0.56
C VAL A 33 5.17 -26.45 -1.79
N GLY A 34 4.19 -25.58 -2.00
CA GLY A 34 4.25 -24.52 -3.02
C GLY A 34 4.88 -23.25 -2.45
N VAL A 35 5.99 -22.79 -3.07
CA VAL A 35 6.65 -21.54 -2.74
C VAL A 35 6.27 -20.49 -3.78
N THR A 36 5.76 -19.34 -3.36
CA THR A 36 5.34 -18.27 -4.29
C THR A 36 6.56 -17.63 -4.97
N THR A 37 6.45 -17.35 -6.29
CA THR A 37 7.48 -16.60 -7.00
C THR A 37 7.51 -15.13 -6.61
N ASP A 38 8.64 -14.46 -6.83
CA ASP A 38 8.79 -13.03 -6.53
C ASP A 38 7.82 -12.18 -7.36
N SER A 39 7.64 -12.53 -8.64
CA SER A 39 6.68 -11.87 -9.54
C SER A 39 5.23 -12.04 -9.07
N TYR A 40 4.87 -13.23 -8.59
CA TYR A 40 3.53 -13.48 -8.05
C TYR A 40 3.31 -12.77 -6.70
N ASP A 41 4.31 -12.76 -5.82
CA ASP A 41 4.23 -12.01 -4.57
C ASP A 41 4.07 -10.50 -4.83
N GLN A 42 4.82 -9.93 -5.78
CA GLN A 42 4.70 -8.53 -6.20
C GLN A 42 3.31 -8.22 -6.78
N SER A 43 2.76 -9.08 -7.63
CA SER A 43 1.42 -8.90 -8.21
C SER A 43 0.30 -8.86 -7.16
N ARG A 44 0.52 -9.50 -6.01
CA ARG A 44 -0.39 -9.48 -4.85
C ARG A 44 -0.11 -8.35 -3.87
N GLY A 45 0.82 -7.44 -4.18
CA GLY A 45 1.20 -6.32 -3.33
C GLY A 45 2.18 -6.67 -2.20
N LYS A 46 2.82 -7.85 -2.25
CA LYS A 46 3.83 -8.25 -1.27
C LYS A 46 5.22 -7.85 -1.78
N LEU A 47 5.61 -6.61 -1.50
CA LEU A 47 6.81 -5.96 -2.05
C LEU A 47 8.08 -6.13 -1.20
N ASN A 48 7.99 -6.74 -0.02
CA ASN A 48 9.05 -6.78 0.99
C ASN A 48 9.52 -8.20 1.32
N VAL A 49 9.54 -9.05 0.33
CA VAL A 49 10.22 -10.36 0.39
C VAL A 49 11.73 -10.10 0.32
N LEU A 50 12.49 -10.62 1.27
CA LEU A 50 13.93 -10.37 1.43
C LEU A 50 14.80 -11.44 0.80
N GLU A 51 14.37 -12.69 0.88
CA GLU A 51 15.11 -13.84 0.33
C GLU A 51 14.62 -14.12 -1.09
N SER A 52 15.56 -14.40 -2.01
CA SER A 52 15.23 -14.82 -3.37
C SER A 52 14.40 -16.11 -3.37
N LEU A 53 13.70 -16.38 -4.48
CA LEU A 53 12.93 -17.63 -4.61
C LEU A 53 13.81 -18.86 -4.36
N GLU A 54 15.05 -18.87 -4.90
CA GLU A 54 16.00 -19.97 -4.74
C GLU A 54 16.36 -20.19 -3.26
N GLU A 55 16.63 -19.12 -2.51
CA GLU A 55 16.93 -19.19 -1.07
C GLU A 55 15.74 -19.72 -0.29
N ARG A 56 14.53 -19.25 -0.58
CA ARG A 56 13.30 -19.69 0.08
C ARG A 56 12.99 -21.15 -0.18
N VAL A 57 13.15 -21.61 -1.42
CA VAL A 57 13.02 -23.03 -1.80
C VAL A 57 14.05 -23.88 -1.09
N GLU A 58 15.30 -23.42 -1.03
CA GLU A 58 16.38 -24.15 -0.35
C GLU A 58 16.15 -24.20 1.19
N ASN A 59 15.67 -23.14 1.77
CA ASN A 59 15.30 -23.11 3.19
C ASN A 59 14.17 -24.08 3.52
N VAL A 60 13.13 -24.16 2.66
CA VAL A 60 12.08 -25.19 2.82
C VAL A 60 12.67 -26.61 2.65
N ARG A 61 13.55 -26.84 1.66
CA ARG A 61 14.22 -28.13 1.43
C ARG A 61 15.01 -28.58 2.64
N LYS A 62 15.78 -27.67 3.26
CA LYS A 62 16.58 -27.95 4.47
C LYS A 62 15.76 -28.40 5.66
N THR A 63 14.46 -28.12 5.71
CA THR A 63 13.59 -28.62 6.80
C THR A 63 13.42 -30.13 6.76
N GLY A 64 13.62 -30.78 5.60
CA GLY A 64 13.37 -32.21 5.39
C GLY A 64 11.90 -32.62 5.52
N LEU A 65 10.97 -31.67 5.57
CA LEU A 65 9.53 -31.93 5.78
C LEU A 65 8.75 -32.09 4.48
N ALA A 66 9.20 -31.47 3.39
CA ALA A 66 8.55 -31.52 2.07
C ALA A 66 9.09 -32.70 1.23
N ASP A 67 8.18 -33.52 0.73
CA ASP A 67 8.51 -34.61 -0.23
C ASP A 67 8.63 -34.04 -1.66
N LEU A 68 7.93 -32.95 -1.97
CA LEU A 68 7.99 -32.23 -3.23
C LEU A 68 7.85 -30.73 -2.97
N ILE A 69 8.68 -29.94 -3.62
CA ILE A 69 8.58 -28.46 -3.61
C ILE A 69 8.25 -28.01 -5.03
N ILE A 70 7.24 -27.17 -5.17
CA ILE A 70 6.76 -26.59 -6.42
C ILE A 70 6.74 -25.06 -6.30
N THR A 71 6.68 -24.33 -7.42
CA THR A 71 6.50 -22.89 -7.44
C THR A 71 5.04 -22.50 -7.68
N GLU A 72 4.59 -21.43 -7.05
CA GLU A 72 3.30 -20.80 -7.32
C GLU A 72 3.55 -19.49 -8.07
N GLU A 73 3.05 -19.38 -9.31
CA GLU A 73 3.33 -18.29 -10.23
C GLU A 73 2.12 -17.41 -10.53
N LEU A 74 0.89 -17.91 -10.28
CA LEU A 74 -0.34 -17.20 -10.63
C LEU A 74 -1.51 -17.57 -9.72
N GLU A 75 -2.49 -16.67 -9.67
CA GLU A 75 -3.74 -16.90 -8.95
C GLU A 75 -4.54 -18.03 -9.62
N GLY A 76 -5.17 -18.90 -8.78
CA GLY A 76 -5.94 -20.06 -9.26
C GLY A 76 -5.09 -21.32 -9.47
N GLN A 77 -3.76 -21.25 -9.47
CA GLN A 77 -2.89 -22.40 -9.64
C GLN A 77 -3.15 -23.52 -8.62
N LYS A 78 -3.56 -23.18 -7.40
CA LYS A 78 -3.83 -24.14 -6.32
C LYS A 78 -4.80 -25.24 -6.74
N LEU A 79 -5.89 -24.89 -7.43
CA LEU A 79 -6.86 -25.85 -7.92
C LEU A 79 -6.24 -26.81 -8.96
N HIS A 80 -5.49 -26.26 -9.90
CA HIS A 80 -4.77 -27.05 -10.90
C HIS A 80 -3.80 -28.05 -10.25
N ASP A 81 -3.02 -27.57 -9.27
CA ASP A 81 -2.03 -28.39 -8.59
C ASP A 81 -2.66 -29.47 -7.71
N ILE A 82 -3.79 -29.18 -7.02
CA ILE A 82 -4.57 -30.18 -6.28
C ILE A 82 -4.97 -31.32 -7.22
N GLN A 83 -5.49 -30.99 -8.39
CA GLN A 83 -5.90 -32.00 -9.39
C GLN A 83 -4.70 -32.73 -9.99
N LYS A 84 -3.65 -32.01 -10.36
CA LYS A 84 -2.45 -32.55 -10.98
C LYS A 84 -1.71 -33.55 -10.09
N TYR A 85 -1.62 -33.25 -8.80
CA TYR A 85 -0.86 -34.07 -7.85
C TYR A 85 -1.75 -35.01 -7.03
N GLY A 86 -3.08 -34.97 -7.25
CA GLY A 86 -4.05 -35.77 -6.50
C GLY A 86 -3.98 -35.47 -5.00
N ALA A 87 -3.96 -34.18 -4.63
CA ALA A 87 -3.89 -33.80 -3.22
C ALA A 87 -5.23 -34.04 -2.53
N ASP A 88 -5.20 -34.81 -1.44
CA ASP A 88 -6.36 -35.14 -0.63
C ASP A 88 -6.70 -34.01 0.36
N ILE A 89 -5.66 -33.27 0.81
CA ILE A 89 -5.80 -32.19 1.79
C ILE A 89 -5.05 -30.95 1.33
N PHE A 90 -5.73 -29.81 1.32
CA PHE A 90 -5.13 -28.49 1.22
C PHE A 90 -5.02 -27.87 2.61
N VAL A 91 -3.82 -27.46 3.01
CA VAL A 91 -3.53 -26.89 4.35
C VAL A 91 -3.02 -25.48 4.22
N ILE A 92 -3.54 -24.55 5.03
CA ILE A 92 -3.05 -23.18 5.09
C ILE A 92 -3.25 -22.59 6.51
N GLY A 93 -2.59 -21.45 6.82
CA GLY A 93 -2.78 -20.75 8.09
C GLY A 93 -4.19 -20.19 8.29
N SER A 94 -4.63 -20.08 9.54
CA SER A 94 -5.96 -19.56 9.90
C SER A 94 -6.22 -18.10 9.49
N ASP A 95 -5.18 -17.34 9.18
CA ASP A 95 -5.29 -15.97 8.64
C ASP A 95 -6.08 -15.93 7.30
N TRP A 96 -6.22 -17.09 6.66
CA TRP A 96 -6.90 -17.29 5.38
C TRP A 96 -8.26 -17.99 5.51
N THR A 97 -8.79 -18.13 6.72
CA THR A 97 -10.05 -18.84 6.98
C THR A 97 -11.16 -18.33 6.06
N GLY A 98 -11.82 -19.27 5.38
CA GLY A 98 -12.91 -19.02 4.43
C GLY A 98 -12.46 -18.66 3.00
N LYS A 99 -11.25 -18.14 2.80
CA LYS A 99 -10.80 -17.68 1.46
C LYS A 99 -10.62 -18.82 0.45
N PHE A 100 -10.31 -20.01 0.92
CA PHE A 100 -10.06 -21.19 0.09
C PHE A 100 -11.16 -22.25 0.20
N ASP A 101 -12.34 -21.92 0.73
CA ASP A 101 -13.44 -22.86 0.88
C ASP A 101 -13.98 -23.39 -0.46
N TYR A 102 -13.75 -22.67 -1.55
CA TYR A 102 -14.08 -23.12 -2.90
C TYR A 102 -13.28 -24.39 -3.32
N LEU A 103 -12.17 -24.71 -2.66
CA LEU A 103 -11.40 -25.93 -2.91
C LEU A 103 -12.02 -27.17 -2.26
N ARG A 104 -13.03 -27.01 -1.37
CA ARG A 104 -13.71 -28.14 -0.67
C ARG A 104 -14.41 -29.09 -1.61
N GLU A 105 -14.76 -28.67 -2.81
CA GLU A 105 -15.32 -29.56 -3.85
C GLU A 105 -14.27 -30.54 -4.42
N HIS A 106 -12.98 -30.30 -4.16
CA HIS A 106 -11.86 -31.04 -4.75
C HIS A 106 -10.96 -31.74 -3.73
N CYS A 107 -10.88 -31.22 -2.50
CA CYS A 107 -10.07 -31.81 -1.43
C CYS A 107 -10.57 -31.35 -0.04
N GLU A 108 -10.07 -31.95 1.02
CA GLU A 108 -10.28 -31.46 2.38
C GLU A 108 -9.50 -30.15 2.57
N VAL A 109 -10.15 -29.09 3.10
CA VAL A 109 -9.49 -27.80 3.39
C VAL A 109 -9.32 -27.63 4.88
N VAL A 110 -8.08 -27.53 5.35
CA VAL A 110 -7.71 -27.41 6.75
C VAL A 110 -7.03 -26.07 7.02
N TYR A 111 -7.58 -25.28 7.93
CA TYR A 111 -7.00 -24.02 8.41
C TYR A 111 -6.29 -24.26 9.74
N LEU A 112 -4.97 -24.07 9.77
CA LEU A 112 -4.16 -24.31 10.97
C LEU A 112 -3.98 -23.02 11.76
N GLU A 113 -4.27 -23.06 13.07
CA GLU A 113 -4.04 -21.92 13.94
C GLU A 113 -2.59 -21.46 13.91
N ARG A 114 -2.41 -20.12 13.95
CA ARG A 114 -1.10 -19.50 13.93
C ARG A 114 -0.30 -19.81 15.20
N THR A 115 0.99 -20.09 15.03
CA THR A 115 1.91 -20.20 16.17
C THR A 115 2.09 -18.80 16.78
N LYS A 116 1.68 -18.61 18.04
CA LYS A 116 1.80 -17.33 18.75
C LYS A 116 3.27 -16.97 18.96
N GLY A 117 3.59 -15.67 18.81
CA GLY A 117 4.90 -15.09 19.18
C GLY A 117 6.02 -15.21 18.15
N VAL A 118 5.76 -15.67 16.92
CA VAL A 118 6.76 -15.66 15.84
C VAL A 118 6.09 -15.32 14.50
N SER A 119 6.56 -14.25 13.87
CA SER A 119 6.13 -13.89 12.51
C SER A 119 7.34 -13.49 11.66
N SER A 120 7.23 -13.60 10.32
CA SER A 120 8.23 -13.03 9.40
C SER A 120 8.40 -11.54 9.60
N THR A 121 7.36 -10.86 10.10
CA THR A 121 7.39 -9.44 10.44
C THR A 121 8.33 -9.18 11.63
N ASP A 122 8.24 -9.98 12.69
CA ASP A 122 9.12 -9.84 13.88
C ASP A 122 10.59 -10.10 13.53
N LEU A 123 10.85 -11.07 12.64
CA LEU A 123 12.20 -11.38 12.15
C LEU A 123 12.75 -10.33 11.20
N ARG A 124 11.91 -9.76 10.32
CA ARG A 124 12.29 -8.61 9.50
C ARG A 124 12.64 -7.41 10.36
N SER A 125 11.85 -7.16 11.39
CA SER A 125 12.11 -6.11 12.39
C SER A 125 13.43 -6.30 13.13
N ALA A 126 13.84 -7.53 13.40
CA ALA A 126 15.11 -7.83 14.06
C ALA A 126 16.35 -7.75 13.13
N ARG A 127 16.16 -7.90 11.81
CA ARG A 127 17.22 -7.80 10.80
C ARG A 127 17.27 -6.45 10.07
N ASN A 128 16.12 -5.79 9.94
CA ASN A 128 15.99 -4.52 9.24
C ASN A 128 15.59 -3.42 10.22
N PHE A 129 16.11 -2.23 9.96
CA PHE A 129 15.73 -1.01 10.65
C PHE A 129 14.23 -0.75 10.50
N ILE A 130 13.48 -0.72 11.62
CA ILE A 130 12.08 -0.33 11.60
C ILE A 130 11.99 1.18 11.36
N VAL A 131 11.26 1.59 10.34
CA VAL A 131 10.98 2.99 10.10
C VAL A 131 9.87 3.44 11.05
N HIS A 132 10.21 4.22 12.06
CA HIS A 132 9.22 4.90 12.89
C HIS A 132 8.64 6.06 12.07
N MET A 133 7.38 5.96 11.73
CA MET A 133 6.66 6.98 10.98
C MET A 133 5.68 7.71 11.89
N GLY A 134 5.63 9.02 11.74
CA GLY A 134 4.62 9.84 12.39
C GLY A 134 3.57 10.32 11.39
N ILE A 135 2.39 10.68 11.87
CA ILE A 135 1.32 11.26 11.06
C ILE A 135 1.13 12.72 11.42
N ALA A 136 1.28 13.61 10.45
CA ALA A 136 0.90 15.01 10.59
C ALA A 136 -0.55 15.18 10.09
N GLY A 137 -1.47 15.38 11.03
CA GLY A 137 -2.92 15.44 10.79
C GLY A 137 -3.68 14.33 11.50
N HIS A 138 -4.92 14.61 11.86
CA HIS A 138 -5.81 13.70 12.61
C HIS A 138 -7.20 13.58 11.96
N GLY A 139 -7.26 13.75 10.64
CA GLY A 139 -8.49 13.66 9.86
C GLY A 139 -8.83 12.22 9.44
N ARG A 140 -9.94 12.08 8.71
CA ARG A 140 -10.43 10.79 8.20
C ARG A 140 -9.39 9.98 7.43
N ILE A 141 -8.57 10.65 6.58
CA ILE A 141 -7.57 9.95 5.77
C ILE A 141 -6.40 9.44 6.62
N ALA A 142 -6.01 10.19 7.66
CA ALA A 142 -5.00 9.76 8.62
C ALA A 142 -5.44 8.48 9.38
N GLY A 143 -6.71 8.44 9.83
CA GLY A 143 -7.26 7.24 10.49
C GLY A 143 -7.34 6.03 9.55
N ARG A 144 -7.69 6.24 8.28
CA ARG A 144 -7.67 5.17 7.28
C ARG A 144 -6.26 4.65 7.02
N PHE A 145 -5.29 5.53 6.88
CA PHE A 145 -3.88 5.17 6.69
C PHE A 145 -3.36 4.32 7.85
N LEU A 146 -3.67 4.69 9.10
CA LEU A 146 -3.32 3.91 10.29
C LEU A 146 -3.86 2.49 10.26
N GLN A 147 -5.10 2.30 9.81
CA GLN A 147 -5.68 0.96 9.70
C GLN A 147 -5.00 0.14 8.59
N GLU A 148 -4.72 0.76 7.45
CA GLU A 148 -4.09 0.12 6.30
C GLU A 148 -2.59 -0.17 6.56
N SER A 149 -1.88 0.68 7.32
CA SER A 149 -0.45 0.51 7.64
C SER A 149 -0.15 -0.75 8.47
N LYS A 150 -1.14 -1.28 9.20
CA LYS A 150 -1.00 -2.53 9.96
C LYS A 150 -0.67 -3.75 9.10
N TYR A 151 -0.94 -3.67 7.80
CA TYR A 151 -0.62 -4.72 6.83
C TYR A 151 0.74 -4.54 6.15
N VAL A 152 1.48 -3.48 6.51
CA VAL A 152 2.81 -3.19 5.94
C VAL A 152 3.89 -3.53 6.97
N SER A 153 4.88 -4.33 6.58
CA SER A 153 6.01 -4.67 7.46
C SER A 153 7.17 -3.67 7.30
N GLY A 154 7.96 -3.49 8.35
CA GLY A 154 9.10 -2.58 8.37
C GLY A 154 8.75 -1.12 8.67
N ILE A 155 7.48 -0.81 8.92
CA ILE A 155 7.00 0.50 9.34
C ILE A 155 6.18 0.36 10.62
N GLU A 156 6.39 1.26 11.56
CA GLU A 156 5.59 1.41 12.77
C GLU A 156 5.12 2.86 12.89
N ILE A 157 3.82 3.05 13.03
CA ILE A 157 3.27 4.40 13.27
C ILE A 157 3.30 4.66 14.77
N THR A 158 4.18 5.56 15.20
CA THR A 158 4.47 5.78 16.65
C THR A 158 3.86 7.05 17.20
N ALA A 159 3.62 8.07 16.37
CA ALA A 159 3.25 9.39 16.83
C ALA A 159 2.26 10.09 15.88
N VAL A 160 1.48 11.00 16.42
CA VAL A 160 0.62 11.91 15.65
C VAL A 160 0.87 13.36 16.05
N TYR A 161 0.83 14.25 15.05
CA TYR A 161 0.90 15.70 15.23
C TYR A 161 -0.40 16.37 14.82
N GLY A 162 -0.86 17.34 15.62
CA GLY A 162 -1.97 18.21 15.31
C GLY A 162 -1.94 19.48 16.18
N ARG A 163 -2.48 20.60 15.66
CA ARG A 163 -2.46 21.90 16.37
C ARG A 163 -3.45 21.99 17.53
N ASP A 164 -4.52 21.23 17.49
CA ASP A 164 -5.56 21.15 18.51
C ASP A 164 -5.25 19.98 19.43
N GLU A 165 -4.83 20.28 20.65
CA GLU A 165 -4.35 19.30 21.63
C GLU A 165 -5.43 18.28 21.97
N GLU A 166 -6.68 18.71 22.17
CA GLU A 166 -7.75 17.80 22.54
C GLU A 166 -8.09 16.83 21.41
N LYS A 167 -8.15 17.32 20.16
CA LYS A 167 -8.43 16.48 19.00
C LYS A 167 -7.31 15.50 18.70
N VAL A 168 -6.05 15.95 18.77
CA VAL A 168 -4.91 15.06 18.49
C VAL A 168 -4.74 14.01 19.56
N ARG A 169 -4.99 14.36 20.84
CA ARG A 169 -5.00 13.42 21.97
C ARG A 169 -6.07 12.34 21.79
N ARG A 170 -7.33 12.74 21.52
CA ARG A 170 -8.43 11.81 21.25
C ARG A 170 -8.14 10.89 20.07
N PHE A 171 -7.53 11.43 19.03
CA PHE A 171 -7.12 10.63 17.86
C PHE A 171 -6.05 9.59 18.27
N ALA A 172 -5.02 10.00 19.02
CA ALA A 172 -3.99 9.07 19.50
C ALA A 172 -4.59 7.95 20.36
N GLU A 173 -5.47 8.29 21.31
CA GLU A 173 -6.18 7.33 22.17
C GLU A 173 -7.05 6.35 21.34
N SER A 174 -7.77 6.85 20.33
CA SER A 174 -8.66 6.03 19.49
C SER A 174 -7.91 5.00 18.62
N TYR A 175 -6.66 5.27 18.31
CA TYR A 175 -5.83 4.41 17.47
C TYR A 175 -4.64 3.77 18.20
N GLU A 176 -4.62 3.90 19.54
CA GLU A 176 -3.59 3.32 20.42
C GLU A 176 -2.17 3.75 20.03
N LEU A 177 -2.00 5.02 19.60
CA LEU A 177 -0.69 5.58 19.31
C LEU A 177 0.07 5.90 20.59
N LEU A 178 1.37 5.69 20.59
CA LEU A 178 2.24 5.86 21.75
C LEU A 178 2.35 7.33 22.17
N GLU A 179 2.41 8.24 21.20
CA GLU A 179 2.70 9.64 21.46
C GLU A 179 1.84 10.58 20.57
N TYR A 180 1.51 11.76 21.10
CA TYR A 180 0.93 12.85 20.35
C TYR A 180 1.66 14.18 20.62
N TYR A 181 1.66 15.07 19.65
CA TYR A 181 2.38 16.34 19.71
C TYR A 181 1.56 17.49 19.16
N THR A 182 1.71 18.67 19.77
CA THR A 182 1.19 19.94 19.25
C THR A 182 2.29 20.83 18.69
N GLU A 183 3.56 20.49 18.97
CA GLU A 183 4.74 21.17 18.42
C GLU A 183 5.38 20.29 17.34
N TYR A 184 5.39 20.79 16.08
CA TYR A 184 5.85 20.01 14.92
C TYR A 184 7.32 19.61 15.01
N GLU A 185 8.19 20.49 15.53
CA GLU A 185 9.62 20.21 15.63
C GLU A 185 9.90 19.06 16.61
N ARG A 186 9.21 19.03 17.75
CA ARG A 186 9.32 17.94 18.72
C ARG A 186 8.80 16.62 18.15
N PHE A 187 7.71 16.67 17.39
CA PHE A 187 7.20 15.51 16.70
C PHE A 187 8.23 14.97 15.69
N LEU A 188 8.85 15.85 14.88
CA LEU A 188 9.87 15.45 13.90
C LEU A 188 11.08 14.77 14.57
N ASP A 189 11.48 15.19 15.78
CA ASP A 189 12.62 14.59 16.49
C ASP A 189 12.38 13.12 16.88
N LYS A 190 11.15 12.64 16.87
CA LYS A 190 10.75 11.30 17.31
C LYS A 190 10.57 10.29 16.19
N VAL A 191 10.58 10.73 14.94
CA VAL A 191 10.24 9.90 13.79
C VAL A 191 11.35 9.90 12.73
N HIS A 192 11.38 8.88 11.89
CA HIS A 192 12.27 8.78 10.73
C HIS A 192 11.58 9.27 9.46
N ALA A 193 10.28 9.08 9.39
CA ALA A 193 9.44 9.47 8.25
C ALA A 193 8.14 10.11 8.73
N VAL A 194 7.53 10.93 7.87
CA VAL A 194 6.26 11.61 8.15
C VAL A 194 5.26 11.35 7.05
N TYR A 195 4.05 10.92 7.42
CA TYR A 195 2.89 10.99 6.55
C TYR A 195 2.16 12.31 6.78
N VAL A 196 2.15 13.18 5.77
CA VAL A 196 1.50 14.50 5.84
C VAL A 196 0.08 14.39 5.30
N ALA A 197 -0.91 14.54 6.17
CA ALA A 197 -2.33 14.35 5.91
C ALA A 197 -3.18 15.49 6.51
N VAL A 198 -2.76 16.72 6.24
CA VAL A 198 -3.37 17.99 6.66
C VAL A 198 -4.13 18.63 5.49
N PRO A 199 -4.85 19.77 5.67
CA PRO A 199 -5.39 20.56 4.56
C PRO A 199 -4.31 21.01 3.56
N HIS A 200 -4.65 21.07 2.27
CA HIS A 200 -3.72 21.24 1.16
C HIS A 200 -2.77 22.44 1.28
N HIS A 201 -3.27 23.58 1.76
CA HIS A 201 -2.47 24.79 1.93
C HIS A 201 -1.34 24.68 2.96
N LEU A 202 -1.34 23.60 3.77
CA LEU A 202 -0.29 23.33 4.77
C LEU A 202 0.74 22.29 4.30
N HIS A 203 0.52 21.63 3.15
CA HIS A 203 1.40 20.56 2.68
C HIS A 203 2.82 21.06 2.48
N TYR A 204 3.00 22.08 1.65
CA TYR A 204 4.33 22.61 1.32
C TYR A 204 5.15 22.95 2.57
N GLU A 205 4.60 23.72 3.49
CA GLU A 205 5.30 24.15 4.68
C GLU A 205 5.74 22.99 5.58
N LEU A 206 4.83 22.04 5.86
CA LEU A 206 5.14 20.89 6.72
C LEU A 206 6.11 19.91 6.04
N VAL A 207 5.95 19.66 4.74
CA VAL A 207 6.87 18.84 3.97
C VAL A 207 8.27 19.45 3.97
N LYS A 208 8.40 20.76 3.67
CA LYS A 208 9.67 21.47 3.66
C LYS A 208 10.40 21.36 5.00
N ARG A 209 9.69 21.60 6.11
CA ARG A 209 10.25 21.50 7.46
C ARG A 209 10.71 20.07 7.79
N ALA A 210 9.94 19.07 7.40
CA ALA A 210 10.33 17.67 7.60
C ALA A 210 11.60 17.31 6.80
N LEU A 211 11.69 17.71 5.54
CA LEU A 211 12.87 17.51 4.70
C LEU A 211 14.11 18.25 5.24
N LEU A 212 13.97 19.49 5.71
CA LEU A 212 15.05 20.25 6.34
C LEU A 212 15.61 19.54 7.58
N LYS A 213 14.75 18.82 8.32
CA LYS A 213 15.12 17.97 9.46
C LYS A 213 15.64 16.57 9.04
N GLY A 214 15.82 16.32 7.75
CA GLY A 214 16.30 15.04 7.24
C GLY A 214 15.29 13.89 7.38
N LYS A 215 13.99 14.17 7.37
CA LYS A 215 12.93 13.16 7.46
C LYS A 215 12.43 12.78 6.09
N HIS A 216 12.19 11.47 5.87
CA HIS A 216 11.47 11.00 4.70
C HIS A 216 10.00 11.44 4.77
N VAL A 217 9.38 11.70 3.62
CA VAL A 217 8.01 12.22 3.60
C VAL A 217 7.15 11.46 2.59
N LEU A 218 5.97 11.04 3.05
CA LEU A 218 4.83 10.68 2.23
C LEU A 218 3.78 11.77 2.43
N CYS A 219 3.42 12.52 1.39
CA CYS A 219 2.47 13.62 1.49
C CYS A 219 1.19 13.29 0.72
N GLU A 220 0.02 13.58 1.29
CA GLU A 220 -1.25 13.50 0.56
C GLU A 220 -1.24 14.42 -0.67
N LYS A 221 -2.03 14.00 -1.65
CA LYS A 221 -2.25 14.79 -2.88
C LYS A 221 -3.14 16.02 -2.62
N PRO A 222 -2.92 17.13 -3.34
CA PRO A 222 -1.73 17.45 -4.13
C PRO A 222 -0.55 17.73 -3.21
N LEU A 223 0.67 17.36 -3.63
CA LEU A 223 1.89 17.56 -2.84
C LEU A 223 2.08 19.03 -2.45
N ALA A 224 1.80 19.94 -3.37
CA ALA A 224 1.81 21.39 -3.16
C ALA A 224 0.82 22.04 -4.13
N LEU A 225 0.65 23.36 -4.04
CA LEU A 225 -0.35 24.12 -4.81
C LEU A 225 0.24 24.83 -6.03
N SER A 226 1.57 24.88 -6.16
CA SER A 226 2.26 25.43 -7.33
C SER A 226 3.37 24.50 -7.81
N ARG A 227 3.76 24.67 -9.07
CA ARG A 227 4.86 23.94 -9.68
C ARG A 227 6.19 24.27 -9.00
N GLU A 228 6.41 25.50 -8.70
CA GLU A 228 7.63 26.03 -8.06
C GLU A 228 7.84 25.39 -6.69
N GLU A 229 6.76 25.28 -5.90
CA GLU A 229 6.80 24.60 -4.59
C GLU A 229 7.14 23.11 -4.74
N VAL A 230 6.55 22.40 -5.73
CA VAL A 230 6.83 20.99 -5.98
C VAL A 230 8.31 20.80 -6.38
N GLU A 231 8.82 21.61 -7.32
CA GLU A 231 10.20 21.55 -7.77
C GLU A 231 11.19 21.81 -6.62
N GLU A 232 10.92 22.81 -5.79
CA GLU A 232 11.72 23.09 -4.59
C GLU A 232 11.75 21.91 -3.62
N LEU A 233 10.60 21.29 -3.34
CA LEU A 233 10.53 20.17 -2.42
C LEU A 233 11.31 18.95 -2.92
N PHE A 234 11.23 18.62 -4.21
CA PHE A 234 12.00 17.51 -4.78
C PHE A 234 13.51 17.79 -4.80
N LEU A 235 13.92 19.01 -5.10
CA LEU A 235 15.33 19.43 -5.02
C LEU A 235 15.85 19.33 -3.58
N LEU A 236 15.09 19.83 -2.62
CA LEU A 236 15.45 19.74 -1.20
C LEU A 236 15.52 18.29 -0.71
N ALA A 237 14.59 17.44 -1.14
CA ALA A 237 14.62 16.02 -0.80
C ALA A 237 15.91 15.34 -1.32
N ALA A 238 16.30 15.64 -2.58
CA ALA A 238 17.52 15.12 -3.17
C ALA A 238 18.77 15.63 -2.43
N GLU A 239 18.85 16.92 -2.10
CA GLU A 239 19.95 17.51 -1.34
C GLU A 239 20.11 16.90 0.07
N ARG A 240 18.99 16.56 0.72
CA ARG A 240 18.97 15.97 2.06
C ARG A 240 19.08 14.46 2.08
N GLY A 241 19.12 13.79 0.92
CA GLY A 241 19.10 12.34 0.83
C GLY A 241 17.80 11.73 1.37
N CYS A 242 16.69 12.46 1.29
CA CYS A 242 15.38 12.05 1.78
C CYS A 242 14.52 11.50 0.64
N VAL A 243 13.67 10.53 0.96
CA VAL A 243 12.59 10.09 0.08
C VAL A 243 11.41 11.05 0.24
N LEU A 244 10.92 11.59 -0.87
CA LEU A 244 9.67 12.35 -0.95
C LEU A 244 8.73 11.66 -1.94
N LEU A 245 7.54 11.31 -1.47
CA LEU A 245 6.50 10.68 -2.28
C LEU A 245 5.17 11.41 -2.13
N GLU A 246 4.45 11.58 -3.23
CA GLU A 246 3.06 11.99 -3.22
C GLU A 246 2.16 10.76 -3.08
N ALA A 247 1.18 10.80 -2.17
CA ALA A 247 0.27 9.69 -1.88
C ALA A 247 -0.82 9.53 -2.95
N LEU A 248 -0.41 9.44 -4.20
CA LEU A 248 -1.29 9.18 -5.34
C LEU A 248 -1.48 7.67 -5.51
N LYS A 249 -2.32 7.09 -4.67
CA LYS A 249 -2.51 5.63 -4.54
C LYS A 249 -2.87 4.91 -5.83
N THR A 250 -3.54 5.57 -6.78
CA THR A 250 -3.89 5.00 -8.10
C THR A 250 -2.64 4.50 -8.85
N ALA A 251 -1.49 5.17 -8.66
CA ALA A 251 -0.22 4.76 -9.26
C ALA A 251 0.21 3.34 -8.86
N PHE A 252 -0.22 2.87 -7.69
CA PHE A 252 0.21 1.62 -7.08
C PHE A 252 -0.88 0.52 -7.10
N PHE A 253 -2.07 0.81 -7.65
CA PHE A 253 -3.12 -0.19 -7.75
C PHE A 253 -2.76 -1.28 -8.77
N PRO A 254 -2.76 -2.58 -8.38
CA PRO A 254 -2.47 -3.68 -9.30
C PRO A 254 -3.30 -3.66 -10.58
N ALA A 255 -4.61 -3.40 -10.45
CA ALA A 255 -5.51 -3.29 -11.62
C ALA A 255 -5.14 -2.13 -12.55
N PHE A 256 -4.67 -0.99 -12.02
CA PHE A 256 -4.21 0.12 -12.84
C PHE A 256 -2.88 -0.22 -13.54
N GLN A 257 -1.95 -0.88 -12.86
CA GLN A 257 -0.71 -1.34 -13.46
C GLN A 257 -0.96 -2.36 -14.59
N GLN A 258 -1.91 -3.26 -14.42
CA GLN A 258 -2.34 -4.18 -15.47
C GLN A 258 -2.95 -3.45 -16.67
N LEU A 259 -3.81 -2.43 -16.42
CA LEU A 259 -4.37 -1.59 -17.48
C LEU A 259 -3.26 -0.90 -18.28
N ILE A 260 -2.26 -0.32 -17.62
CA ILE A 260 -1.10 0.29 -18.27
C ILE A 260 -0.33 -0.76 -19.09
N GLY A 261 -0.04 -1.93 -18.52
CA GLY A 261 0.64 -3.02 -19.23
C GLY A 261 -0.11 -3.48 -20.49
N VAL A 262 -1.44 -3.59 -20.44
CA VAL A 262 -2.27 -3.90 -21.63
C VAL A 262 -2.17 -2.78 -22.66
N ALA A 263 -2.24 -1.53 -22.23
CA ALA A 263 -2.15 -0.37 -23.12
C ALA A 263 -0.80 -0.28 -23.84
N GLU A 264 0.30 -0.55 -23.13
CA GLU A 264 1.67 -0.50 -23.65
C GLU A 264 2.04 -1.74 -24.47
N SER A 265 1.39 -2.89 -24.27
CA SER A 265 1.68 -4.14 -25.00
C SER A 265 1.38 -4.08 -26.51
N GLY A 266 0.64 -3.09 -26.95
CA GLY A 266 0.22 -2.93 -28.36
C GLY A 266 -0.96 -3.83 -28.77
N VAL A 267 -1.50 -4.68 -27.87
CA VAL A 267 -2.62 -5.59 -28.16
C VAL A 267 -3.90 -4.85 -28.58
N ILE A 268 -4.10 -3.64 -28.07
CA ILE A 268 -5.22 -2.75 -28.42
C ILE A 268 -4.84 -1.72 -29.50
N GLY A 269 -3.64 -1.83 -30.08
CA GLY A 269 -3.12 -0.85 -31.03
C GLY A 269 -2.67 0.46 -30.38
N SER A 270 -2.49 1.50 -31.18
CA SER A 270 -2.08 2.83 -30.70
C SER A 270 -3.22 3.55 -30.00
N ILE A 271 -2.99 4.06 -28.79
CA ILE A 271 -3.95 4.91 -28.08
C ILE A 271 -4.11 6.23 -28.84
N LYS A 272 -5.35 6.62 -29.14
CA LYS A 272 -5.68 7.86 -29.87
C LYS A 272 -6.28 8.92 -28.98
N ALA A 273 -7.01 8.54 -27.95
CA ALA A 273 -7.63 9.42 -27.00
C ALA A 273 -7.77 8.73 -25.64
N VAL A 274 -7.76 9.50 -24.58
CA VAL A 274 -8.02 9.05 -23.21
C VAL A 274 -9.00 10.02 -22.57
N ASP A 275 -10.13 9.51 -22.10
CA ASP A 275 -11.06 10.24 -21.25
C ASP A 275 -10.97 9.67 -19.84
N ALA A 276 -10.64 10.51 -18.87
CA ALA A 276 -10.56 10.16 -17.48
C ALA A 276 -11.38 11.12 -16.63
N ALA A 277 -12.24 10.60 -15.77
CA ALA A 277 -13.07 11.40 -14.89
C ALA A 277 -13.03 10.87 -13.45
N PHE A 278 -13.07 11.79 -12.50
CA PHE A 278 -13.26 11.48 -11.09
C PHE A 278 -14.22 12.49 -10.49
N THR A 279 -15.31 12.00 -9.91
CA THR A 279 -16.36 12.83 -9.30
C THR A 279 -16.70 12.35 -7.91
N LYS A 280 -17.07 13.27 -7.05
CA LYS A 280 -17.54 12.99 -5.68
C LYS A 280 -18.71 13.92 -5.36
N LEU A 281 -19.83 13.36 -4.94
CA LEU A 281 -20.93 14.14 -4.40
C LEU A 281 -20.58 14.56 -2.97
N ILE A 282 -20.72 15.86 -2.68
CA ILE A 282 -20.58 16.43 -1.34
C ILE A 282 -21.89 17.19 -1.06
N GLU A 283 -22.64 16.72 -0.07
CA GLU A 283 -23.94 17.27 0.30
C GLU A 283 -23.85 18.39 1.35
N ASP A 284 -22.77 18.40 2.14
CA ASP A 284 -22.54 19.40 3.17
C ASP A 284 -21.86 20.64 2.61
N ASP A 285 -22.63 21.71 2.46
CA ASP A 285 -22.14 23.00 1.95
C ASP A 285 -21.09 23.68 2.86
N SER A 286 -20.99 23.29 4.12
CA SER A 286 -19.98 23.76 5.08
C SER A 286 -18.65 23.00 4.97
N SER A 287 -18.57 22.02 4.08
CA SER A 287 -17.39 21.18 3.92
C SER A 287 -16.19 22.00 3.42
N ARG A 288 -15.00 21.66 3.91
CA ARG A 288 -13.73 22.33 3.56
C ARG A 288 -13.45 22.34 2.05
N GLU A 289 -14.01 21.39 1.33
CA GLU A 289 -13.88 21.30 -0.14
C GLU A 289 -14.52 22.50 -0.85
N PHE A 290 -15.39 23.26 -0.18
CA PHE A 290 -15.98 24.51 -0.68
C PHE A 290 -15.33 25.77 -0.08
N ASP A 291 -14.28 25.64 0.72
CA ASP A 291 -13.56 26.74 1.34
C ASP A 291 -12.29 27.10 0.52
N PRO A 292 -12.26 28.26 -0.14
CA PRO A 292 -11.09 28.69 -0.92
C PRO A 292 -9.85 28.92 -0.05
N MET A 293 -10.02 29.25 1.25
CA MET A 293 -8.90 29.46 2.18
C MET A 293 -8.18 28.16 2.52
N GLN A 294 -8.84 27.02 2.33
CA GLN A 294 -8.27 25.69 2.52
C GLN A 294 -7.86 25.02 1.20
N ALA A 295 -7.79 25.82 0.12
CA ALA A 295 -7.53 25.33 -1.22
C ALA A 295 -8.57 24.26 -1.67
N GLY A 296 -9.85 24.48 -1.33
CA GLY A 296 -10.96 23.66 -1.80
C GLY A 296 -11.17 23.80 -3.29
N GLY A 297 -11.96 22.88 -3.87
CA GLY A 297 -12.33 22.87 -5.29
C GLY A 297 -12.17 21.49 -5.93
N ALA A 298 -13.00 21.21 -6.93
CA ALA A 298 -13.01 19.93 -7.63
C ALA A 298 -11.65 19.63 -8.28
N TRP A 299 -10.99 20.63 -8.85
CA TRP A 299 -9.68 20.46 -9.47
C TRP A 299 -8.61 20.10 -8.43
N THR A 300 -8.51 20.84 -7.36
CA THR A 300 -7.52 20.61 -6.29
C THR A 300 -7.75 19.28 -5.57
N GLU A 301 -9.02 18.95 -5.30
CA GLU A 301 -9.36 17.71 -4.58
C GLU A 301 -9.24 16.46 -5.44
N LEU A 302 -9.62 16.52 -6.71
CA LEU A 302 -9.83 15.33 -7.54
C LEU A 302 -8.99 15.31 -8.82
N GLY A 303 -8.51 16.46 -9.31
CA GLY A 303 -7.82 16.59 -10.59
C GLY A 303 -6.55 15.76 -10.74
N ALA A 304 -5.84 15.51 -9.64
CA ALA A 304 -4.62 14.70 -9.65
C ALA A 304 -4.85 13.29 -10.22
N TYR A 305 -6.01 12.68 -9.97
CA TYR A 305 -6.31 11.32 -10.43
C TYR A 305 -6.46 11.21 -11.96
N PRO A 306 -7.36 11.97 -12.62
CA PRO A 306 -7.48 11.91 -14.08
C PRO A 306 -6.24 12.41 -14.81
N VAL A 307 -5.57 13.46 -14.31
CA VAL A 307 -4.32 13.98 -14.90
C VAL A 307 -3.22 12.92 -14.87
N PHE A 308 -3.10 12.19 -13.77
CA PHE A 308 -2.14 11.09 -13.67
C PHE A 308 -2.41 9.98 -14.71
N VAL A 309 -3.67 9.58 -14.90
CA VAL A 309 -4.05 8.57 -15.90
C VAL A 309 -3.67 9.04 -17.31
N ILE A 310 -4.01 10.29 -17.65
CA ILE A 310 -3.68 10.89 -18.95
C ILE A 310 -2.17 10.95 -19.15
N GLY A 311 -1.43 11.44 -18.16
CA GLY A 311 0.03 11.53 -18.20
C GLY A 311 0.72 10.18 -18.38
N LYS A 312 0.19 9.11 -17.76
CA LYS A 312 0.73 7.76 -17.91
C LYS A 312 0.49 7.16 -19.30
N LEU A 313 -0.64 7.45 -19.93
CA LEU A 313 -1.03 6.85 -21.20
C LEU A 313 -0.61 7.68 -22.44
N LEU A 314 -0.55 8.99 -22.32
CA LEU A 314 -0.25 9.91 -23.44
C LEU A 314 1.05 10.72 -23.24
N GLY A 315 1.68 10.62 -22.06
CA GLY A 315 2.82 11.47 -21.70
C GLY A 315 2.39 12.80 -21.09
N THR A 316 3.38 13.58 -20.66
CA THR A 316 3.17 14.85 -19.95
C THR A 316 3.30 16.08 -20.84
N GLU A 317 3.73 15.93 -22.09
CA GLU A 317 3.87 17.03 -23.04
C GLU A 317 2.54 17.32 -23.73
N SER A 318 2.00 18.48 -23.44
CA SER A 318 0.75 18.95 -24.04
C SER A 318 1.01 20.27 -24.78
N ARG A 319 0.51 20.37 -26.02
CA ARG A 319 0.68 21.58 -26.84
C ARG A 319 -0.32 22.68 -26.49
N ARG A 320 -1.48 22.30 -25.96
CA ARG A 320 -2.55 23.23 -25.63
C ARG A 320 -3.44 22.62 -24.56
N ILE A 321 -3.68 23.39 -23.50
CA ILE A 321 -4.60 23.00 -22.42
C ILE A 321 -5.76 24.00 -22.41
N ARG A 322 -7.00 23.50 -22.36
CA ARG A 322 -8.20 24.31 -22.22
C ARG A 322 -8.94 23.85 -20.97
N PHE A 323 -9.32 24.80 -20.11
CA PHE A 323 -10.17 24.54 -18.95
C PHE A 323 -11.57 25.07 -19.18
N THR A 324 -12.56 24.27 -18.79
CA THR A 324 -13.97 24.66 -18.67
C THR A 324 -14.41 24.36 -17.25
N THR A 325 -14.84 25.40 -16.52
CA THR A 325 -15.06 25.32 -15.07
C THR A 325 -16.44 25.86 -14.71
N CYS A 326 -17.18 25.12 -13.89
CA CYS A 326 -18.38 25.60 -13.18
C CYS A 326 -17.98 25.97 -11.76
N ARG A 327 -18.32 27.17 -11.29
CA ARG A 327 -17.93 27.70 -9.98
C ARG A 327 -19.13 27.92 -9.08
N LYS A 328 -18.92 27.74 -7.77
CA LYS A 328 -19.88 28.13 -6.73
C LYS A 328 -19.93 29.66 -6.66
N PRO A 329 -21.10 30.30 -6.85
CA PRO A 329 -21.18 31.77 -6.92
C PRO A 329 -20.66 32.48 -5.68
N GLU A 330 -20.94 31.92 -4.49
CA GLU A 330 -20.65 32.53 -3.19
C GLU A 330 -19.15 32.49 -2.84
N THR A 331 -18.43 31.44 -3.23
CA THR A 331 -17.04 31.22 -2.81
C THR A 331 -16.04 31.30 -3.98
N GLY A 332 -16.51 31.19 -5.22
CA GLY A 332 -15.67 31.11 -6.41
C GLY A 332 -14.94 29.77 -6.60
N VAL A 333 -15.13 28.82 -5.68
CA VAL A 333 -14.55 27.47 -5.74
C VAL A 333 -15.15 26.70 -6.91
N ASP A 334 -14.34 25.95 -7.62
CA ASP A 334 -14.79 25.12 -8.72
C ASP A 334 -15.53 23.87 -8.22
N LEU A 335 -16.78 23.73 -8.71
CA LEU A 335 -17.62 22.56 -8.44
C LEU A 335 -17.38 21.44 -9.46
N PHE A 336 -16.96 21.84 -10.65
CA PHE A 336 -16.63 20.97 -11.76
C PHE A 336 -15.58 21.65 -12.63
N THR A 337 -14.57 20.88 -13.03
CA THR A 337 -13.58 21.35 -14.01
C THR A 337 -13.31 20.25 -15.04
N ARG A 338 -13.39 20.59 -16.31
CA ARG A 338 -12.92 19.80 -17.45
C ARG A 338 -11.64 20.42 -17.98
N ALA A 339 -10.62 19.59 -18.20
CA ALA A 339 -9.39 19.97 -18.86
C ALA A 339 -9.23 19.14 -20.15
N ASP A 340 -9.07 19.82 -21.28
CA ASP A 340 -8.75 19.21 -22.59
C ASP A 340 -7.26 19.51 -22.87
N PHE A 341 -6.46 18.47 -23.12
CA PHE A 341 -5.01 18.52 -23.33
C PHE A 341 -4.63 18.34 -24.78
#